data_c4ef00cf4dfd04d45474a1b852140ea2
#
_entry.id   c4ef00cf4dfd04d45474a1b852140ea2
#
_cell.length_a   1.000
_cell.length_b   1.000
_cell.length_c   1.000
_cell.angle_alpha   90.00
_cell.angle_beta   90.00
_cell.angle_gamma   90.00
#
_symmetry.space_group_name_H-M   'P 1'
#
loop_
_entity.id
_entity.type
_entity.pdbx_description
1 polymer ?
#
loop_
_entity_poly.entity_id
_entity_poly.type
_entity_poly.pdbx_seq_one_letter_code
_entity_poly.pdbx_strand_id
1 'polypeptide(L)'
;MINRTKIASLAVCAILSAAVLTGCGGSSASSSTASSAAPAASSQAASSVVSSAAAEENGASDLDGIYNALLQADPISNQFEIAAMNIEYDFGLQAEDVVSYKGVKSNDNGDAGLVLVIEPAAGKASDIVSALTAYREDQVAFYGNYAEFAQAQENVKNAVIASTDDRVVMVIASNECTADLTSAVNSVLGK
;
A
#
# COMPACT_ATOMS: atom_id res chain seq x y z
N MET A 1 -9.36 -49.23 -0.30
CA MET A 1 -9.47 -49.25 -1.78
C MET A 1 -8.83 -47.96 -2.29
N ILE A 2 -7.78 -48.19 -3.04
CA ILE A 2 -6.84 -47.17 -3.52
C ILE A 2 -7.36 -46.65 -4.85
N ASN A 3 -7.45 -45.35 -5.05
CA ASN A 3 -7.48 -44.80 -6.42
C ASN A 3 -6.50 -43.64 -6.54
N ARG A 4 -5.36 -43.99 -7.08
CA ARG A 4 -4.37 -43.08 -7.63
C ARG A 4 -4.82 -42.70 -9.04
N THR A 5 -4.97 -41.45 -9.34
CA THR A 5 -4.96 -40.99 -10.73
C THR A 5 -3.86 -39.93 -10.90
N LYS A 6 -2.81 -40.38 -11.55
CA LYS A 6 -1.73 -39.58 -12.11
C LYS A 6 -2.27 -38.87 -13.35
N ILE A 7 -2.03 -37.59 -13.50
CA ILE A 7 -1.94 -36.98 -14.82
C ILE A 7 -0.71 -36.13 -14.85
N ALA A 8 0.22 -36.57 -15.65
CA ALA A 8 1.42 -35.88 -16.08
C ALA A 8 1.11 -35.16 -17.41
N SER A 9 1.92 -34.21 -17.71
CA SER A 9 2.43 -33.78 -19.03
C SER A 9 2.26 -32.32 -19.35
N LEU A 10 3.41 -31.70 -19.45
CA LEU A 10 4.05 -31.13 -20.65
C LEU A 10 3.38 -29.89 -21.28
N ALA A 11 4.09 -28.79 -21.34
CA ALA A 11 4.84 -28.47 -22.55
C ALA A 11 5.69 -27.19 -22.37
N VAL A 12 6.92 -27.33 -22.75
CA VAL A 12 7.96 -26.36 -23.08
C VAL A 12 7.52 -25.48 -24.25
N CYS A 13 7.71 -24.16 -24.16
CA CYS A 13 7.95 -23.32 -25.33
C CYS A 13 8.89 -22.19 -24.96
N ALA A 14 10.14 -22.40 -25.36
CA ALA A 14 11.18 -21.37 -25.46
C ALA A 14 10.95 -20.57 -26.75
N ILE A 15 10.93 -19.24 -26.66
CA ILE A 15 11.17 -18.36 -27.80
C ILE A 15 12.16 -17.28 -27.38
N LEU A 16 13.38 -17.44 -27.87
CA LEU A 16 14.41 -16.39 -27.94
C LEU A 16 14.03 -15.39 -29.05
N SER A 17 14.09 -14.13 -28.75
CA SER A 17 14.24 -13.11 -29.80
C SER A 17 15.19 -12.01 -29.32
N ALA A 18 16.40 -12.06 -29.81
CA ALA A 18 17.39 -11.02 -29.72
C ALA A 18 17.11 -9.95 -30.81
N ALA A 19 17.09 -8.69 -30.42
CA ALA A 19 17.23 -7.59 -31.36
C ALA A 19 18.21 -6.56 -30.80
N VAL A 20 19.37 -6.52 -31.42
CA VAL A 20 20.43 -5.54 -31.23
C VAL A 20 20.12 -4.32 -32.13
N LEU A 21 20.16 -3.12 -31.56
CA LEU A 21 20.24 -1.89 -32.37
C LEU A 21 21.26 -0.93 -31.73
N THR A 22 22.43 -0.95 -32.31
CA THR A 22 23.48 0.05 -32.20
C THR A 22 23.07 1.32 -32.92
N GLY A 23 23.21 2.48 -32.27
CA GLY A 23 23.09 3.80 -32.88
C GLY A 23 24.06 4.79 -32.23
N CYS A 24 25.19 4.97 -32.87
CA CYS A 24 26.28 5.89 -32.52
C CYS A 24 26.13 7.21 -33.31
N GLY A 25 26.55 8.33 -32.71
CA GLY A 25 26.81 9.61 -33.40
C GLY A 25 26.03 10.77 -32.78
N GLY A 26 26.64 11.86 -32.44
CA GLY A 26 27.83 12.55 -32.74
C GLY A 26 27.87 13.89 -31.99
N SER A 27 29.04 14.31 -31.69
CA SER A 27 29.45 15.57 -31.06
C SER A 27 29.04 16.83 -31.84
N SER A 28 28.76 17.92 -31.15
CA SER A 28 29.44 19.20 -31.47
C SER A 28 29.13 20.27 -30.40
N ALA A 29 30.20 20.87 -29.96
CA ALA A 29 30.30 22.02 -29.08
C ALA A 29 29.97 23.34 -29.83
N SER A 30 29.49 24.33 -29.09
CA SER A 30 30.02 25.71 -29.12
C SER A 30 29.17 26.65 -28.26
N SER A 31 29.73 27.10 -27.20
CA SER A 31 30.02 28.45 -26.67
C SER A 31 29.09 29.60 -27.12
N SER A 32 28.56 30.36 -26.20
CA SER A 32 28.99 31.69 -25.73
C SER A 32 27.92 32.47 -25.00
N THR A 33 28.29 32.92 -23.84
CA THR A 33 28.22 34.24 -23.20
C THR A 33 26.86 34.97 -23.01
N ALA A 34 26.67 35.24 -21.76
CA ALA A 34 26.46 36.53 -21.10
C ALA A 34 25.07 37.12 -20.96
N SER A 35 24.73 37.26 -19.73
CA SER A 35 24.36 38.50 -19.04
C SER A 35 22.90 38.90 -18.91
N SER A 36 22.56 39.07 -17.65
CA SER A 36 21.79 40.17 -17.03
C SER A 36 20.30 39.93 -16.71
N ALA A 37 20.11 40.16 -15.39
CA ALA A 37 18.98 40.81 -14.75
C ALA A 37 17.71 39.99 -14.45
N ALA A 38 17.54 39.77 -13.15
CA ALA A 38 16.24 39.62 -12.50
C ALA A 38 15.40 40.90 -12.63
N PRO A 39 14.08 40.81 -12.53
CA PRO A 39 13.51 40.93 -11.19
C PRO A 39 12.36 39.98 -10.87
N ALA A 40 12.11 39.88 -9.60
CA ALA A 40 11.07 39.16 -8.92
C ALA A 40 9.66 39.46 -9.44
N ALA A 41 8.86 38.41 -9.61
CA ALA A 41 7.41 38.52 -9.48
C ALA A 41 6.88 37.23 -8.87
N SER A 42 6.40 37.40 -7.65
CA SER A 42 5.55 36.54 -6.89
C SER A 42 4.38 36.05 -7.74
N SER A 43 4.21 34.74 -7.86
CA SER A 43 2.94 34.16 -8.28
C SER A 43 2.70 32.93 -7.43
N GLN A 44 1.81 33.11 -6.47
CA GLN A 44 1.15 32.04 -5.76
C GLN A 44 0.42 31.16 -6.80
N ALA A 45 0.90 29.95 -6.98
CA ALA A 45 0.12 28.91 -7.62
C ALA A 45 -0.78 28.29 -6.56
N ALA A 46 -2.06 28.60 -6.66
CA ALA A 46 -3.10 27.96 -5.90
C ALA A 46 -3.08 26.47 -6.21
N SER A 47 -2.84 25.65 -5.19
CA SER A 47 -3.15 24.23 -5.23
C SER A 47 -4.64 24.07 -5.42
N SER A 48 -5.04 23.69 -6.61
CA SER A 48 -6.39 23.21 -6.87
C SER A 48 -6.50 21.83 -6.23
N VAL A 49 -7.09 21.78 -5.05
CA VAL A 49 -7.68 20.57 -4.50
C VAL A 49 -8.77 20.11 -5.45
N VAL A 50 -8.49 19.06 -6.20
CA VAL A 50 -9.54 18.30 -6.86
C VAL A 50 -10.27 17.55 -5.77
N SER A 51 -11.35 18.14 -5.29
CA SER A 51 -12.31 17.50 -4.43
C SER A 51 -12.94 16.36 -5.23
N SER A 52 -12.55 15.14 -4.93
CA SER A 52 -13.21 13.95 -5.44
C SER A 52 -14.44 13.69 -4.59
N ALA A 53 -15.55 13.71 -5.28
CA ALA A 53 -16.93 13.33 -4.99
C ALA A 53 -17.26 12.78 -3.59
N ALA A 54 -18.28 13.45 -3.04
CA ALA A 54 -19.10 13.08 -1.92
C ALA A 54 -19.46 11.58 -1.85
N ALA A 55 -18.92 10.90 -0.86
CA ALA A 55 -19.50 9.69 -0.30
C ALA A 55 -20.16 10.07 1.04
N GLU A 56 -21.30 9.50 1.29
CA GLU A 56 -22.28 9.84 2.30
C GLU A 56 -21.71 10.01 3.72
N GLU A 57 -22.08 11.11 4.39
CA GLU A 57 -21.50 11.63 5.64
C GLU A 57 -21.52 10.69 6.88
N ASN A 58 -22.21 9.56 6.85
CA ASN A 58 -22.25 8.63 8.01
C ASN A 58 -21.12 7.58 8.03
N GLY A 59 -20.57 7.19 6.88
CA GLY A 59 -19.45 6.24 6.81
C GLY A 59 -18.09 6.88 7.10
N ALA A 60 -17.88 8.11 6.63
CA ALA A 60 -16.61 8.81 6.76
C ALA A 60 -16.22 9.12 8.22
N SER A 61 -17.18 9.46 9.05
CA SER A 61 -16.94 9.79 10.47
C SER A 61 -16.50 8.56 11.29
N ASP A 62 -16.96 7.37 10.94
CA ASP A 62 -16.61 6.13 11.61
C ASP A 62 -15.23 5.60 11.15
N LEU A 63 -14.92 5.67 9.86
CA LEU A 63 -13.58 5.36 9.33
C LEU A 63 -12.50 6.24 9.97
N ASP A 64 -12.75 7.54 10.10
CA ASP A 64 -11.84 8.47 10.73
C ASP A 64 -11.62 8.15 12.21
N GLY A 65 -12.67 7.77 12.93
CA GLY A 65 -12.59 7.36 14.33
C GLY A 65 -11.71 6.12 14.52
N ILE A 66 -11.97 5.07 13.74
CA ILE A 66 -11.18 3.83 13.74
C ILE A 66 -9.73 4.10 13.37
N TYR A 67 -9.51 4.79 12.24
CA TYR A 67 -8.18 5.14 11.75
C TYR A 67 -7.35 5.90 12.78
N ASN A 68 -7.92 6.97 13.37
CA ASN A 68 -7.22 7.79 14.35
C ASN A 68 -6.88 7.01 15.63
N ALA A 69 -7.78 6.14 16.09
CA ALA A 69 -7.54 5.29 17.26
C ALA A 69 -6.39 4.29 17.01
N LEU A 70 -6.34 3.70 15.81
CA LEU A 70 -5.27 2.78 15.43
C LEU A 70 -3.93 3.52 15.24
N LEU A 71 -3.94 4.71 14.66
CA LEU A 71 -2.73 5.52 14.51
C LEU A 71 -2.19 6.05 15.85
N GLN A 72 -3.05 6.19 16.88
CA GLN A 72 -2.60 6.45 18.24
C GLN A 72 -1.93 5.22 18.88
N ALA A 73 -2.42 4.01 18.57
CA ALA A 73 -1.82 2.78 19.05
C ALA A 73 -0.50 2.44 18.34
N ASP A 74 -0.40 2.76 17.06
CA ASP A 74 0.80 2.57 16.24
C ASP A 74 1.21 3.90 15.57
N PRO A 75 1.96 4.77 16.26
CA PRO A 75 2.43 6.00 15.67
C PRO A 75 3.39 5.74 14.52
N ILE A 76 3.06 6.25 13.33
CA ILE A 76 3.92 6.21 12.15
C ILE A 76 4.46 7.62 11.92
N SER A 77 5.77 7.81 12.04
CA SER A 77 6.39 9.15 12.05
C SER A 77 6.52 9.77 10.66
N ASN A 78 6.92 9.00 9.66
CA ASN A 78 7.08 9.45 8.27
C ASN A 78 5.98 8.82 7.41
N GLN A 79 4.80 9.46 7.40
CA GLN A 79 3.60 8.90 6.79
C GLN A 79 3.57 9.11 5.28
N PHE A 80 3.28 8.05 4.55
CA PHE A 80 2.83 8.06 3.17
C PHE A 80 1.34 7.71 3.13
N GLU A 81 0.52 8.65 2.67
CA GLU A 81 -0.93 8.43 2.55
C GLU A 81 -1.24 7.41 1.46
N ILE A 82 -2.13 6.46 1.75
CA ILE A 82 -2.58 5.47 0.79
C ILE A 82 -3.60 6.12 -0.14
N ALA A 83 -3.25 6.19 -1.42
CA ALA A 83 -4.10 6.71 -2.48
C ALA A 83 -4.86 5.59 -3.21
N ALA A 84 -5.84 5.95 -4.04
CA ALA A 84 -6.64 4.97 -4.80
C ALA A 84 -5.77 4.03 -5.66
N MET A 85 -4.69 4.54 -6.22
CA MET A 85 -3.74 3.73 -6.98
C MET A 85 -3.09 2.64 -6.11
N ASN A 86 -2.80 2.91 -4.84
CA ASN A 86 -2.25 1.91 -3.94
C ASN A 86 -3.28 0.82 -3.60
N ILE A 87 -4.56 1.17 -3.47
CA ILE A 87 -5.65 0.20 -3.25
C ILE A 87 -5.67 -0.84 -4.37
N GLU A 88 -5.55 -0.40 -5.62
CA GLU A 88 -5.58 -1.27 -6.79
C GLU A 88 -4.25 -2.02 -6.99
N TYR A 89 -3.12 -1.31 -7.02
CA TYR A 89 -1.83 -1.89 -7.43
C TYR A 89 -1.04 -2.52 -6.31
N ASP A 90 -1.04 -1.94 -5.09
CA ASP A 90 -0.29 -2.49 -3.96
C ASP A 90 -1.09 -3.61 -3.28
N PHE A 91 -2.39 -3.39 -3.04
CA PHE A 91 -3.23 -4.34 -2.30
C PHE A 91 -4.04 -5.27 -3.20
N GLY A 92 -4.06 -5.05 -4.52
CA GLY A 92 -4.77 -5.89 -5.49
C GLY A 92 -6.30 -5.84 -5.37
N LEU A 93 -6.84 -4.78 -4.76
CA LEU A 93 -8.28 -4.60 -4.55
C LEU A 93 -8.93 -3.95 -5.76
N GLN A 94 -10.13 -4.41 -6.13
CA GLN A 94 -10.90 -3.78 -7.19
C GLN A 94 -11.66 -2.56 -6.65
N ALA A 95 -11.74 -1.49 -7.45
CA ALA A 95 -12.40 -0.26 -7.02
C ALA A 95 -13.87 -0.48 -6.63
N GLU A 96 -14.56 -1.40 -7.30
CA GLU A 96 -15.96 -1.76 -7.03
C GLU A 96 -16.16 -2.55 -5.72
N ASP A 97 -15.11 -3.12 -5.16
CA ASP A 97 -15.16 -3.88 -3.91
C ASP A 97 -14.96 -2.97 -2.67
N VAL A 98 -14.56 -1.71 -2.88
CA VAL A 98 -14.21 -0.74 -1.83
C VAL A 98 -15.12 0.47 -1.92
N VAL A 99 -15.95 0.70 -0.90
CA VAL A 99 -16.80 1.90 -0.81
C VAL A 99 -15.97 3.10 -0.41
N SER A 100 -15.18 2.95 0.64
CA SER A 100 -14.28 3.99 1.12
C SER A 100 -13.11 3.37 1.89
N TYR A 101 -12.03 4.13 2.06
CA TYR A 101 -10.86 3.69 2.80
C TYR A 101 -10.11 4.87 3.39
N LYS A 102 -9.30 4.59 4.40
CA LYS A 102 -8.32 5.52 4.95
C LYS A 102 -7.09 4.76 5.42
N GLY A 103 -5.92 5.25 5.10
CA GLY A 103 -4.70 4.57 5.54
C GLY A 103 -3.43 5.34 5.26
N VAL A 104 -2.41 4.96 6.01
CA VAL A 104 -1.03 5.40 5.83
C VAL A 104 -0.09 4.23 5.95
N LYS A 105 1.06 4.32 5.31
CA LYS A 105 2.19 3.43 5.51
C LYS A 105 3.45 4.23 5.85
N SER A 106 4.41 3.59 6.50
CA SER A 106 5.72 4.20 6.73
C SER A 106 6.45 4.42 5.41
N ASN A 107 7.09 5.58 5.28
CA ASN A 107 8.00 5.92 4.18
C ASN A 107 9.46 5.79 4.60
N ASP A 108 9.73 5.26 5.80
CA ASP A 108 11.08 5.04 6.28
C ASP A 108 11.64 3.72 5.76
N ASN A 109 12.90 3.75 5.34
CA ASN A 109 13.55 2.56 4.85
C ASN A 109 13.69 1.50 5.95
N GLY A 110 13.17 0.30 5.70
CA GLY A 110 13.22 -0.80 6.66
C GLY A 110 12.14 -0.74 7.76
N ASP A 111 11.15 0.13 7.61
CA ASP A 111 9.95 0.13 8.43
C ASP A 111 8.73 -0.28 7.59
N ALA A 112 7.97 -1.27 8.08
CA ALA A 112 6.79 -1.80 7.40
C ALA A 112 5.48 -1.25 7.97
N GLY A 113 5.53 -0.28 8.88
CA GLY A 113 4.35 0.28 9.55
C GLY A 113 3.22 0.62 8.59
N LEU A 114 2.02 0.14 8.88
CA LEU A 114 0.83 0.32 8.06
C LEU A 114 -0.41 0.38 8.94
N VAL A 115 -1.24 1.37 8.75
CA VAL A 115 -2.62 1.42 9.24
C VAL A 115 -3.54 1.62 8.05
N LEU A 116 -4.44 0.67 7.80
CA LEU A 116 -5.41 0.71 6.70
C LEU A 116 -6.78 0.27 7.21
N VAL A 117 -7.77 1.11 6.99
CA VAL A 117 -9.19 0.86 7.30
C VAL A 117 -9.97 0.96 6.01
N ILE A 118 -10.79 -0.05 5.72
CA ILE A 118 -11.58 -0.15 4.48
C ILE A 118 -13.04 -0.39 4.85
N GLU A 119 -13.93 0.32 4.20
CA GLU A 119 -15.35 0.01 4.10
C GLU A 119 -15.58 -0.84 2.85
N PRO A 120 -15.88 -2.14 3.00
CA PRO A 120 -16.11 -3.02 1.87
C PRO A 120 -17.47 -2.75 1.22
N ALA A 121 -17.59 -3.00 -0.07
CA ALA A 121 -18.89 -3.16 -0.70
C ALA A 121 -19.62 -4.37 -0.09
N ALA A 122 -20.94 -4.38 -0.17
CA ALA A 122 -21.77 -5.41 0.45
C ALA A 122 -21.31 -6.84 0.07
N GLY A 123 -20.98 -7.64 1.08
CA GLY A 123 -20.51 -9.02 0.92
C GLY A 123 -19.05 -9.18 0.49
N LYS A 124 -18.27 -8.10 0.40
CA LYS A 124 -16.89 -8.13 -0.09
C LYS A 124 -15.81 -8.17 1.01
N ALA A 125 -16.19 -8.12 2.28
CA ALA A 125 -15.23 -8.13 3.39
C ALA A 125 -14.26 -9.33 3.33
N SER A 126 -14.74 -10.52 3.02
CA SER A 126 -13.90 -11.72 2.94
C SER A 126 -12.92 -11.70 1.75
N ASP A 127 -13.32 -11.12 0.62
CA ASP A 127 -12.48 -11.01 -0.56
C ASP A 127 -11.33 -10.02 -0.27
N ILE A 128 -11.64 -8.89 0.38
CA ILE A 128 -10.66 -7.89 0.83
C ILE A 128 -9.69 -8.52 1.85
N VAL A 129 -10.17 -9.26 2.85
CA VAL A 129 -9.29 -9.96 3.81
C VAL A 129 -8.33 -10.92 3.09
N SER A 130 -8.81 -11.63 2.07
CA SER A 130 -7.98 -12.53 1.28
C SER A 130 -6.90 -11.79 0.51
N ALA A 131 -7.23 -10.67 -0.11
CA ALA A 131 -6.26 -9.83 -0.83
C ALA A 131 -5.21 -9.22 0.12
N LEU A 132 -5.63 -8.69 1.29
CA LEU A 132 -4.70 -8.17 2.29
C LEU A 132 -3.81 -9.27 2.90
N THR A 133 -4.30 -10.51 2.96
CA THR A 133 -3.49 -11.65 3.39
C THR A 133 -2.41 -11.97 2.34
N ALA A 134 -2.74 -11.95 1.06
CA ALA A 134 -1.77 -12.11 -0.02
C ALA A 134 -0.73 -10.99 0.00
N TYR A 135 -1.16 -9.73 0.15
CA TYR A 135 -0.24 -8.60 0.33
C TYR A 135 0.74 -8.83 1.48
N ARG A 136 0.25 -9.27 2.66
CA ARG A 136 1.11 -9.60 3.80
C ARG A 136 2.16 -10.65 3.43
N GLU A 137 1.77 -11.73 2.74
CA GLU A 137 2.70 -12.79 2.33
C GLU A 137 3.78 -12.27 1.37
N ASP A 138 3.41 -11.41 0.42
CA ASP A 138 4.35 -10.76 -0.49
C ASP A 138 5.32 -9.83 0.27
N GLN A 139 4.83 -9.08 1.26
CA GLN A 139 5.69 -8.23 2.10
C GLN A 139 6.63 -9.06 2.98
N VAL A 140 6.20 -10.19 3.53
CA VAL A 140 7.08 -11.12 4.26
C VAL A 140 8.22 -11.61 3.36
N ALA A 141 7.90 -11.96 2.11
CA ALA A 141 8.90 -12.38 1.14
C ALA A 141 9.85 -11.24 0.76
N PHE A 142 9.32 -10.04 0.54
CA PHE A 142 10.10 -8.85 0.20
C PHE A 142 11.12 -8.52 1.29
N TYR A 143 10.69 -8.31 2.53
CA TYR A 143 11.57 -7.96 3.63
C TYR A 143 12.53 -9.12 4.01
N GLY A 144 12.13 -10.36 3.77
CA GLY A 144 12.96 -11.55 4.03
C GLY A 144 14.19 -11.68 3.14
N ASN A 145 14.27 -10.93 2.04
CA ASN A 145 15.43 -10.90 1.16
C ASN A 145 16.59 -10.04 1.72
N TYR A 146 16.37 -9.28 2.78
CA TYR A 146 17.31 -8.31 3.31
C TYR A 146 17.49 -8.52 4.81
N ALA A 147 18.68 -8.93 5.23
CA ALA A 147 18.96 -9.21 6.64
C ALA A 147 18.81 -7.98 7.54
N GLU A 148 19.05 -6.78 7.02
CA GLU A 148 18.88 -5.50 7.70
C GLU A 148 17.41 -5.16 7.99
N PHE A 149 16.45 -5.80 7.31
CA PHE A 149 15.02 -5.59 7.48
C PHE A 149 14.35 -6.67 8.34
N ALA A 150 15.09 -7.38 9.15
CA ALA A 150 14.57 -8.47 9.99
C ALA A 150 13.42 -8.00 10.91
N GLN A 151 13.50 -6.77 11.46
CA GLN A 151 12.43 -6.21 12.29
C GLN A 151 11.15 -5.95 11.47
N ALA A 152 11.27 -5.34 10.31
CA ALA A 152 10.15 -5.11 9.42
C ALA A 152 9.50 -6.44 8.98
N GLN A 153 10.30 -7.46 8.65
CA GLN A 153 9.78 -8.79 8.32
C GLN A 153 8.98 -9.40 9.48
N GLU A 154 9.48 -9.27 10.71
CA GLU A 154 8.77 -9.78 11.88
C GLU A 154 7.47 -9.01 12.13
N ASN A 155 7.49 -7.68 11.98
CA ASN A 155 6.30 -6.85 12.10
C ASN A 155 5.23 -7.25 11.06
N VAL A 156 5.63 -7.52 9.80
CA VAL A 156 4.71 -7.98 8.75
C VAL A 156 4.14 -9.37 9.05
N LYS A 157 4.95 -10.32 9.55
CA LYS A 157 4.47 -11.66 9.94
C LYS A 157 3.39 -11.56 11.01
N ASN A 158 3.53 -10.60 11.93
CA ASN A 158 2.61 -10.36 13.04
C ASN A 158 1.51 -9.34 12.69
N ALA A 159 1.33 -8.99 11.41
CA ALA A 159 0.28 -8.08 10.97
C ALA A 159 -1.11 -8.56 11.44
N VAL A 160 -1.90 -7.62 11.93
CA VAL A 160 -3.29 -7.88 12.34
C VAL A 160 -4.20 -7.54 11.17
N ILE A 161 -4.95 -8.53 10.70
CA ILE A 161 -6.03 -8.37 9.70
C ILE A 161 -7.32 -8.85 10.37
N ALA A 162 -8.30 -7.97 10.46
CA ALA A 162 -9.59 -8.29 11.07
C ALA A 162 -10.72 -7.60 10.32
N SER A 163 -11.90 -8.20 10.35
CA SER A 163 -13.07 -7.65 9.65
C SER A 163 -14.36 -7.85 10.44
N THR A 164 -15.30 -6.96 10.21
CA THR A 164 -16.74 -7.13 10.38
C THR A 164 -17.39 -7.17 9.00
N ASP A 165 -18.71 -7.20 8.91
CA ASP A 165 -19.40 -7.18 7.61
C ASP A 165 -19.20 -5.85 6.87
N ASP A 166 -18.99 -4.76 7.62
CA ASP A 166 -18.92 -3.37 7.14
C ASP A 166 -17.55 -2.70 7.31
N ARG A 167 -16.57 -3.38 7.90
CA ARG A 167 -15.21 -2.85 8.10
C ARG A 167 -14.16 -3.94 7.92
N VAL A 168 -13.09 -3.60 7.24
CA VAL A 168 -11.86 -4.41 7.18
C VAL A 168 -10.69 -3.54 7.64
N VAL A 169 -9.87 -4.08 8.51
CA VAL A 169 -8.71 -3.38 9.08
C VAL A 169 -7.47 -4.23 8.87
N MET A 170 -6.40 -3.60 8.44
CA MET A 170 -5.05 -4.15 8.45
C MET A 170 -4.11 -3.20 9.17
N VAL A 171 -3.37 -3.73 10.15
CA VAL A 171 -2.31 -2.99 10.84
C VAL A 171 -1.04 -3.82 10.84
N ILE A 172 0.06 -3.20 10.43
CA ILE A 172 1.41 -3.73 10.57
C ILE A 172 2.15 -2.78 11.51
N ALA A 173 2.72 -3.31 12.58
CA ALA A 173 3.46 -2.51 13.55
C ALA A 173 4.57 -1.70 12.88
N SER A 174 4.67 -0.42 13.20
CA SER A 174 5.87 0.37 12.93
C SER A 174 7.04 -0.13 13.79
N ASN A 175 8.26 0.24 13.46
CA ASN A 175 9.43 -0.13 14.28
C ASN A 175 9.41 0.54 15.68
N GLU A 176 8.58 1.56 15.87
CA GLU A 176 8.40 2.28 17.13
C GLU A 176 7.17 1.80 17.93
N CYS A 177 6.36 0.91 17.35
CA CYS A 177 5.16 0.41 17.98
C CYS A 177 5.46 -0.42 19.23
N THR A 178 4.79 -0.09 20.34
CA THR A 178 4.90 -0.84 21.60
C THR A 178 3.55 -1.34 22.10
N ALA A 179 2.46 -1.04 21.38
CA ALA A 179 1.11 -1.41 21.75
C ALA A 179 0.75 -2.85 21.33
N ASP A 180 -0.22 -3.44 22.01
CA ASP A 180 -0.89 -4.64 21.55
C ASP A 180 -1.91 -4.28 20.46
N LEU A 181 -1.48 -4.42 19.20
CA LEU A 181 -2.31 -4.08 18.05
C LEU A 181 -3.52 -5.01 17.89
N THR A 182 -3.44 -6.25 18.36
CA THR A 182 -4.60 -7.17 18.34
C THR A 182 -5.71 -6.64 19.26
N SER A 183 -5.34 -6.22 20.46
CA SER A 183 -6.29 -5.61 21.39
C SER A 183 -6.84 -4.29 20.86
N ALA A 184 -5.98 -3.45 20.26
CA ALA A 184 -6.40 -2.18 19.65
C ALA A 184 -7.41 -2.39 18.51
N VAL A 185 -7.12 -3.30 17.59
CA VAL A 185 -8.01 -3.63 16.46
C VAL A 185 -9.33 -4.21 16.93
N ASN A 186 -9.31 -5.14 17.90
CA ASN A 186 -10.54 -5.70 18.45
C ASN A 186 -11.40 -4.62 19.13
N SER A 187 -10.77 -3.70 19.87
CA SER A 187 -11.48 -2.60 20.52
C SER A 187 -12.22 -1.70 19.53
N VAL A 188 -11.57 -1.31 18.42
CA VAL A 188 -12.20 -0.42 17.42
C VAL A 188 -13.25 -1.14 16.57
N LEU A 189 -13.19 -2.47 16.45
CA LEU A 189 -14.19 -3.27 15.74
C LEU A 189 -15.30 -3.80 16.66
N GLY A 190 -15.27 -3.46 17.96
CA GLY A 190 -16.30 -3.89 18.92
C GLY A 190 -16.31 -5.40 19.19
N LYS A 191 -15.13 -6.05 19.18
CA LYS A 191 -14.95 -7.49 19.40
C LYS A 191 -14.38 -7.81 20.76
#